data_2219f726bf7a49e316de3058901b9c6b
#
_entry.id   2219f726bf7a49e316de3058901b9c6b
#
_cell.length_a   1.000
_cell.length_b   1.000
_cell.length_c   1.000
_cell.angle_alpha   90.00
_cell.angle_beta   90.00
_cell.angle_gamma   90.00
#
_symmetry.space_group_name_H-M   'P 1'
#
loop_
_entity.id
_entity.type
_entity.pdbx_description
1 polymer ?
#
loop_
_entity_poly.entity_id
_entity_poly.type
_entity_poly.pdbx_seq_one_letter_code
_entity_poly.pdbx_strand_id
1 'polypeptide(L)' 'MVVNAVEKVLIEDVLKRSEGNQSITAEALGINRNTLRAKMKKFGIL' A
#
# COMPACT_ATOMS: atom_id res chain seq x y z
N MET A 1 7.77 -0.46 15.17
CA MET A 1 6.64 -1.31 15.57
C MET A 1 6.42 -2.38 14.55
N VAL A 2 6.19 -3.56 15.01
CA VAL A 2 6.03 -4.74 14.15
C VAL A 2 4.86 -4.59 13.18
N VAL A 3 3.77 -4.00 13.65
CA VAL A 3 2.56 -3.82 12.85
C VAL A 3 2.82 -3.00 11.58
N ASN A 4 3.62 -1.95 11.71
CA ASN A 4 3.94 -1.10 10.56
C ASN A 4 4.76 -1.84 9.51
N ALA A 5 5.65 -2.71 9.94
CA ALA A 5 6.45 -3.50 9.02
C ALA A 5 5.58 -4.46 8.21
N VAL A 6 4.60 -5.07 8.85
CA VAL A 6 3.68 -5.98 8.18
C VAL A 6 2.83 -5.23 7.14
N GLU A 7 2.31 -4.07 7.49
CA GLU A 7 1.55 -3.25 6.55
C GLU A 7 2.39 -2.85 5.34
N LYS A 8 3.63 -2.44 5.60
CA LYS A 8 4.52 -2.02 4.51
C LYS A 8 4.74 -3.17 3.53
N VAL A 9 5.06 -4.35 4.04
CA VAL A 9 5.30 -5.53 3.20
C VAL A 9 4.05 -5.87 2.40
N LEU A 10 2.89 -5.83 3.04
CA LEU A 10 1.64 -6.13 2.37
C LEU A 10 1.35 -5.15 1.23
N ILE A 11 1.50 -3.86 1.49
CA ILE A 11 1.28 -2.83 0.49
C ILE A 11 2.25 -2.99 -0.69
N GLU A 12 3.52 -3.20 -0.39
CA GLU A 12 4.53 -3.40 -1.44
C GLU A 12 4.23 -4.63 -2.29
N ASP A 13 3.81 -5.72 -1.65
CA ASP A 13 3.48 -6.94 -2.37
C ASP A 13 2.29 -6.75 -3.32
N VAL A 14 1.21 -6.17 -2.81
CA VAL A 14 0.02 -5.93 -3.63
C VAL A 14 0.30 -4.92 -4.74
N LEU A 15 1.07 -3.89 -4.42
CA LEU A 15 1.46 -2.88 -5.41
C LEU A 15 2.27 -3.51 -6.54
N LYS A 16 3.19 -4.39 -6.20
CA LYS A 16 3.99 -5.09 -7.19
C LYS A 16 3.13 -5.96 -8.10
N ARG A 17 2.17 -6.67 -7.52
CA ARG A 17 1.25 -7.53 -8.27
C ARG A 17 0.34 -6.73 -9.20
N SER A 18 0.02 -5.50 -8.83
CA SER A 18 -0.81 -4.61 -9.64
C SER A 18 0.01 -3.76 -10.61
N GLU A 19 1.30 -4.05 -10.72
CA GLU A 19 2.22 -3.34 -11.61
C GLU A 19 2.28 -1.83 -11.31
N GLY A 20 2.25 -1.49 -10.02
CA GLY A 20 2.33 -0.10 -9.58
C GLY A 20 1.02 0.66 -9.65
N ASN A 21 -0.09 -0.01 -9.95
CA ASN A 21 -1.39 0.65 -10.05
C ASN A 21 -1.97 0.88 -8.66
N GLN A 22 -1.96 2.14 -8.21
CA GLN A 22 -2.44 2.50 -6.88
C GLN A 22 -3.94 2.25 -6.71
N SER A 23 -4.72 2.48 -7.74
CA SER A 23 -6.18 2.26 -7.68
C SER A 23 -6.49 0.79 -7.45
N ILE A 24 -5.86 -0.09 -8.20
CA ILE A 24 -6.05 -1.53 -8.04
C ILE A 24 -5.55 -1.99 -6.68
N THR A 25 -4.41 -1.46 -6.26
CA THR A 25 -3.83 -1.81 -4.96
C THR A 25 -4.76 -1.42 -3.82
N ALA A 26 -5.30 -0.20 -3.84
CA ALA A 26 -6.22 0.27 -2.81
C ALA A 26 -7.49 -0.58 -2.79
N GLU A 27 -8.02 -0.92 -3.95
CA GLU A 27 -9.20 -1.76 -4.07
C GLU A 27 -8.96 -3.16 -3.49
N ALA A 28 -7.81 -3.74 -3.81
CA ALA A 28 -7.44 -5.05 -3.29
C ALA A 28 -7.29 -5.05 -1.78
N LEU A 29 -6.82 -3.94 -1.21
CA LEU A 29 -6.65 -3.80 0.25
C LEU A 29 -7.92 -3.37 0.96
N GLY A 30 -8.98 -3.01 0.22
CA GLY A 30 -10.22 -2.57 0.80
C GLY A 30 -10.18 -1.17 1.39
N ILE A 31 -9.30 -0.32 0.91
CA ILE A 31 -9.16 1.07 1.35
C ILE A 31 -9.27 2.00 0.15
N ASN A 32 -9.49 3.30 0.39
CA ASN A 32 -9.52 4.22 -0.74
C ASN A 32 -8.10 4.64 -1.12
N ARG A 33 -7.97 5.20 -2.32
CA ARG A 33 -6.67 5.58 -2.88
C ARG A 33 -5.94 6.63 -2.03
N ASN A 34 -6.69 7.57 -1.47
CA ASN A 34 -6.08 8.61 -0.64
C ASN A 34 -5.45 8.02 0.61
N THR A 35 -6.13 7.07 1.23
CA THR A 35 -5.61 6.37 2.39
C THR A 35 -4.37 5.57 2.02
N LEU A 36 -4.39 4.91 0.87
CA LEU A 36 -3.23 4.16 0.39
C LEU A 36 -2.03 5.08 0.18
N ARG A 37 -2.24 6.22 -0.48
CA ARG A 37 -1.15 7.18 -0.71
C ARG A 37 -0.55 7.67 0.59
N ALA A 38 -1.39 7.99 1.56
CA ALA A 38 -0.91 8.43 2.87
C ALA A 38 -0.04 7.36 3.52
N LYS A 39 -0.45 6.11 3.45
CA LYS A 39 0.33 5.01 4.00
C LYS A 39 1.64 4.80 3.24
N MET A 40 1.60 4.86 1.92
CA MET A 40 2.79 4.72 1.10
C MET A 40 3.82 5.81 1.41
N LYS A 41 3.34 7.03 1.59
CA LYS A 41 4.20 8.16 1.95
C LYS A 41 4.81 7.95 3.33
N LYS A 42 4.00 7.49 4.28
CA LYS A 42 4.44 7.20 5.65
C LYS A 42 5.54 6.14 5.66
N PHE A 43 5.43 5.14 4.82
CA PHE A 43 6.38 4.03 4.77
C PHE A 43 7.56 4.28 3.82
N GLY A 44 7.56 5.41 3.15
CA GLY A 44 8.64 5.74 2.22
C GLY A 44 8.60 4.97 0.92
N ILE A 45 7.42 4.46 0.54
CA ILE A 45 7.24 3.71 -0.71
C ILE A 45 6.98 4.66 -1.88
N LEU A 46 6.31 5.75 -1.59
CA LEU A 46 5.91 6.72 -2.61
C LEU A 46 7.06 7.64 -3.05
#